data_1a7514250432304f85bd9b36aa678e83
#
_entry.id   1a7514250432304f85bd9b36aa678e83
#
_cell.length_a   1.000
_cell.length_b   1.000
_cell.length_c   1.000
_cell.angle_alpha   90.00
_cell.angle_beta   90.00
_cell.angle_gamma   90.00
#
_symmetry.space_group_name_H-M   'P 1'
#
loop_
_entity.id
_entity.type
_entity.pdbx_description
1 polymer ?
#
loop_
_entity_poly.entity_id
_entity_poly.type
_entity_poly.pdbx_seq_one_letter_code
_entity_poly.pdbx_strand_id
1 'polypeptide(L)'
;STFPINISKSMTMTKAGVTTGLEETTGLRTKKFTATTAAVIVEHDELTDDKAHKLYIRNASTDKSNFFYIAYNASATYADGASTAETIGKLYGQDFMLMPYDGNVNITVASNGTDTQYLEYMVFADGIAAAKG
;
A
#
# COMPACT_ATOMS: atom_id res chain seq x y z
N SER A 1 5.40 20.97 25.08
CA SER A 1 4.33 21.46 24.22
C SER A 1 4.16 20.58 23.01
N THR A 2 2.99 20.64 22.43
CA THR A 2 2.66 19.87 21.24
C THR A 2 2.20 20.80 20.13
N PHE A 3 2.40 20.36 18.90
CA PHE A 3 1.81 21.05 17.76
C PHE A 3 1.16 20.03 16.85
N PRO A 4 0.06 20.37 16.22
CA PRO A 4 -0.62 19.43 15.34
C PRO A 4 0.11 19.32 14.00
N ILE A 5 0.10 18.11 13.45
CA ILE A 5 0.53 17.88 12.08
C ILE A 5 -0.71 17.52 11.27
N ASN A 6 -1.01 18.32 10.28
CA ASN A 6 -2.16 18.08 9.41
C ASN A 6 -1.67 17.72 8.03
N ILE A 7 -2.10 16.57 7.54
CA ILE A 7 -1.70 16.08 6.24
C ILE A 7 -2.95 15.91 5.39
N SER A 8 -2.96 16.53 4.25
CA SER A 8 -4.08 16.44 3.32
C SER A 8 -3.57 16.36 1.90
N LYS A 9 -4.12 15.45 1.12
CA LYS A 9 -3.79 15.29 -0.29
C LYS A 9 -5.06 14.97 -1.05
N SER A 10 -5.37 15.77 -2.04
CA SER A 10 -6.47 15.53 -2.96
C SER A 10 -5.91 15.10 -4.30
N MET A 11 -6.55 14.13 -4.92
CA MET A 11 -6.15 13.65 -6.23
C MET A 11 -7.38 13.51 -7.10
N THR A 12 -7.25 13.93 -8.36
CA THR A 12 -8.32 13.79 -9.32
C THR A 12 -8.01 12.60 -10.22
N MET A 13 -8.93 11.66 -10.24
CA MET A 13 -8.84 10.51 -11.12
C MET A 13 -9.44 10.87 -12.46
N THR A 14 -8.64 10.80 -13.50
CA THR A 14 -9.09 11.05 -14.86
C THR A 14 -9.06 9.78 -15.66
N LYS A 15 -9.61 9.82 -16.84
CA LYS A 15 -9.64 8.66 -17.71
C LYS A 15 -8.22 8.19 -18.02
N ALA A 16 -8.00 6.89 -17.91
CA ALA A 16 -6.71 6.29 -18.22
C ALA A 16 -6.34 6.56 -19.69
N GLY A 17 -5.05 6.67 -19.93
CA GLY A 17 -4.53 6.90 -21.26
C GLY A 17 -4.28 8.36 -21.61
N VAL A 18 -4.61 9.29 -20.71
CA VAL A 18 -4.26 10.69 -20.91
C VAL A 18 -2.92 10.98 -20.22
N THR A 19 -2.26 12.02 -20.64
CA THR A 19 -0.91 12.33 -20.14
C THR A 19 -0.92 13.04 -18.80
N THR A 20 -2.08 13.47 -18.35
CA THR A 20 -2.24 14.09 -17.04
C THR A 20 -3.35 13.40 -16.29
N GLY A 21 -3.26 13.39 -14.96
CA GLY A 21 -4.21 12.67 -14.14
C GLY A 21 -3.88 11.19 -14.05
N LEU A 22 -4.88 10.37 -13.91
CA LEU A 22 -4.68 8.94 -13.73
C LEU A 22 -4.32 8.26 -15.04
N GLU A 23 -3.14 7.67 -15.10
CA GLU A 23 -2.69 6.93 -16.27
C GLU A 23 -2.90 5.44 -16.11
N GLU A 24 -2.65 4.92 -14.91
CA GLU A 24 -2.67 3.49 -14.67
C GLU A 24 -3.11 3.23 -13.23
N THR A 25 -3.91 2.20 -12.99
CA THR A 25 -4.34 1.87 -11.63
C THR A 25 -4.76 0.42 -11.51
N THR A 26 -4.60 -0.14 -10.31
CA THR A 26 -5.21 -1.43 -9.95
C THR A 26 -6.68 -1.28 -9.60
N GLY A 27 -7.17 -0.07 -9.37
CA GLY A 27 -8.45 0.15 -8.71
C GLY A 27 -8.36 -0.17 -7.22
N LEU A 28 -9.38 0.23 -6.48
CA LEU A 28 -9.44 -0.06 -5.04
C LEU A 28 -9.75 -1.53 -4.85
N ARG A 29 -8.91 -2.22 -4.08
CA ARG A 29 -9.07 -3.63 -3.75
C ARG A 29 -9.24 -3.79 -2.25
N THR A 30 -9.97 -4.83 -1.86
CA THR A 30 -10.10 -5.21 -0.46
C THR A 30 -9.78 -6.69 -0.33
N LYS A 31 -8.93 -7.02 0.63
CA LYS A 31 -8.56 -8.40 0.91
C LYS A 31 -8.84 -8.75 2.36
N LYS A 32 -9.45 -9.92 2.56
CA LYS A 32 -9.76 -10.46 3.88
C LYS A 32 -8.61 -11.33 4.36
N PHE A 33 -8.23 -11.17 5.63
CA PHE A 33 -7.21 -11.98 6.27
C PHE A 33 -7.79 -12.61 7.54
N THR A 34 -7.52 -13.89 7.71
CA THR A 34 -7.96 -14.63 8.90
C THR A 34 -6.81 -15.40 9.54
N ALA A 35 -5.60 -15.19 9.07
CA ALA A 35 -4.40 -15.88 9.56
C ALA A 35 -3.18 -14.98 9.39
N THR A 36 -2.08 -15.38 9.98
CA THR A 36 -0.83 -14.61 9.93
C THR A 36 -0.02 -14.88 8.66
N THR A 37 -0.50 -15.71 7.76
CA THR A 37 0.21 -16.02 6.54
C THR A 37 0.40 -14.79 5.69
N ALA A 38 1.63 -14.54 5.27
CA ALA A 38 1.95 -13.42 4.41
C ALA A 38 1.32 -13.58 3.03
N ALA A 39 0.93 -12.47 2.45
CA ALA A 39 0.36 -12.44 1.12
C ALA A 39 0.91 -11.25 0.33
N VAL A 40 1.18 -11.48 -0.94
CA VAL A 40 1.55 -10.41 -1.87
C VAL A 40 0.26 -9.71 -2.29
N ILE A 41 0.18 -8.40 -2.08
CA ILE A 41 -0.99 -7.63 -2.47
C ILE A 41 -0.78 -6.90 -3.79
N VAL A 42 0.46 -6.57 -4.12
CA VAL A 42 0.81 -6.00 -5.42
C VAL A 42 2.02 -6.75 -5.94
N GLU A 43 1.89 -7.32 -7.13
CA GLU A 43 2.98 -8.03 -7.78
C GLU A 43 3.88 -7.05 -8.53
N HIS A 44 5.16 -7.38 -8.59
CA HIS A 44 6.16 -6.51 -9.22
C HIS A 44 5.92 -6.29 -10.71
N ASP A 45 5.18 -7.17 -11.36
CA ASP A 45 4.91 -7.09 -12.80
C ASP A 45 3.47 -6.73 -13.12
N GLU A 46 2.71 -6.26 -12.14
CA GLU A 46 1.30 -5.95 -12.31
C GLU A 46 1.08 -4.63 -13.06
N LEU A 47 1.99 -3.70 -12.89
CA LEU A 47 1.92 -2.38 -13.50
C LEU A 47 3.21 -2.07 -14.24
N THR A 48 3.17 -1.06 -15.09
CA THR A 48 4.35 -0.65 -15.84
C THR A 48 5.42 -0.10 -14.90
N ASP A 49 6.63 -0.61 -15.06
CA ASP A 49 7.76 -0.17 -14.24
C ASP A 49 8.11 1.30 -14.48
N ASP A 50 8.76 1.88 -13.50
CA ASP A 50 9.38 3.20 -13.59
C ASP A 50 8.39 4.34 -13.86
N LYS A 51 7.13 4.13 -13.52
CA LYS A 51 6.13 5.18 -13.50
C LYS A 51 6.05 5.83 -12.12
N ALA A 52 5.45 6.97 -12.05
CA ALA A 52 5.25 7.66 -10.76
C ALA A 52 4.05 7.07 -10.03
N HIS A 53 4.19 5.82 -9.66
CA HIS A 53 3.13 5.16 -8.93
C HIS A 53 3.05 5.63 -7.48
N LYS A 54 1.85 5.55 -6.94
CA LYS A 54 1.59 5.73 -5.52
C LYS A 54 0.83 4.54 -5.02
N LEU A 55 1.21 4.09 -3.84
CA LEU A 55 0.57 2.98 -3.16
C LEU A 55 -0.24 3.52 -1.99
N TYR A 56 -1.51 3.22 -1.99
CA TYR A 56 -2.40 3.53 -0.88
C TYR A 56 -2.78 2.22 -0.19
N ILE A 57 -2.62 2.18 1.12
CA ILE A 57 -3.04 1.04 1.94
C ILE A 57 -3.76 1.57 3.17
N ARG A 58 -4.87 0.92 3.51
CA ARG A 58 -5.60 1.23 4.73
C ARG A 58 -5.98 -0.06 5.44
N ASN A 59 -5.73 -0.11 6.73
CA ASN A 59 -6.23 -1.19 7.56
C ASN A 59 -7.66 -0.86 7.97
N ALA A 60 -8.62 -1.58 7.41
CA ALA A 60 -10.04 -1.32 7.65
C ALA A 60 -10.58 -1.97 8.93
N SER A 61 -9.72 -2.60 9.72
CA SER A 61 -10.13 -3.16 11.00
C SER A 61 -10.60 -2.05 11.95
N THR A 62 -11.70 -2.30 12.64
CA THR A 62 -12.18 -1.38 13.65
C THR A 62 -11.43 -1.51 14.97
N ASP A 63 -10.76 -2.63 15.17
CA ASP A 63 -9.92 -2.85 16.35
C ASP A 63 -8.55 -2.23 16.11
N LYS A 64 -8.27 -1.16 16.84
CA LYS A 64 -7.03 -0.42 16.66
C LYS A 64 -5.80 -1.12 17.22
N SER A 65 -5.96 -2.25 17.87
CA SER A 65 -4.83 -3.07 18.31
C SER A 65 -4.41 -4.09 17.26
N ASN A 66 -5.24 -4.35 16.28
CA ASN A 66 -4.87 -5.20 15.16
C ASN A 66 -3.99 -4.43 14.19
N PHE A 67 -3.06 -5.14 13.53
CA PHE A 67 -2.18 -4.50 12.58
C PHE A 67 -1.75 -5.46 11.50
N PHE A 68 -1.21 -4.89 10.43
CA PHE A 68 -0.51 -5.62 9.38
C PHE A 68 0.95 -5.20 9.38
N TYR A 69 1.85 -6.15 9.24
CA TYR A 69 3.20 -5.85 8.79
C TYR A 69 3.15 -5.56 7.31
N ILE A 70 3.85 -4.52 6.91
CA ILE A 70 3.96 -4.12 5.49
C ILE A 70 5.41 -4.26 5.10
N ALA A 71 5.67 -4.96 4.00
CA ALA A 71 7.02 -5.16 3.49
C ALA A 71 7.06 -5.02 1.97
N TYR A 72 8.22 -4.69 1.45
CA TYR A 72 8.44 -4.68 0.02
C TYR A 72 9.52 -5.70 -0.33
N ASN A 73 9.36 -6.33 -1.48
CA ASN A 73 10.33 -7.27 -2.07
C ASN A 73 10.66 -8.48 -1.20
N ALA A 74 9.95 -8.70 -0.11
CA ALA A 74 10.18 -9.84 0.77
C ALA A 74 8.87 -10.25 1.39
N SER A 75 8.87 -11.40 2.02
CA SER A 75 7.70 -11.84 2.78
C SER A 75 7.64 -11.09 4.10
N ALA A 76 6.58 -10.40 4.35
CA ALA A 76 6.30 -9.92 5.70
C ALA A 76 6.06 -11.13 6.59
N THR A 77 6.56 -11.09 7.80
CA THR A 77 6.32 -12.15 8.75
C THR A 77 5.75 -11.59 10.03
N TYR A 78 4.79 -12.30 10.57
CA TYR A 78 4.24 -11.93 11.86
C TYR A 78 5.21 -12.28 12.99
N ALA A 79 5.91 -13.39 12.86
CA ALA A 79 6.53 -14.09 13.96
C ALA A 79 7.25 -13.19 14.96
N ASP A 80 7.98 -12.24 14.51
CA ASP A 80 8.64 -11.28 15.41
C ASP A 80 8.80 -9.91 14.79
N GLY A 81 8.36 -9.78 13.58
CA GLY A 81 8.46 -8.51 12.86
C GLY A 81 9.88 -8.07 12.57
N ALA A 82 10.84 -8.86 12.98
CA ALA A 82 12.24 -8.45 12.88
C ALA A 82 13.00 -9.22 11.82
N SER A 83 12.39 -10.22 11.25
CA SER A 83 13.11 -11.19 10.43
C SER A 83 13.37 -10.69 9.01
N THR A 84 12.73 -9.64 8.55
CA THR A 84 12.92 -9.18 7.19
C THR A 84 13.43 -7.75 7.18
N ALA A 85 14.49 -7.54 6.43
CA ALA A 85 15.09 -6.21 6.28
C ALA A 85 14.18 -5.26 5.50
N GLU A 86 13.24 -5.79 4.75
CA GLU A 86 12.38 -4.99 3.89
C GLU A 86 11.05 -4.60 4.54
N THR A 87 10.85 -4.95 5.81
CA THR A 87 9.64 -4.53 6.53
C THR A 87 9.65 -3.03 6.74
N ILE A 88 8.62 -2.37 6.25
CA ILE A 88 8.47 -0.92 6.39
C ILE A 88 7.95 -0.57 7.77
N GLY A 89 6.98 -1.32 8.27
CA GLY A 89 6.39 -1.04 9.57
C GLY A 89 5.09 -1.78 9.78
N LYS A 90 4.34 -1.29 10.77
CA LYS A 90 3.04 -1.86 11.16
C LYS A 90 1.95 -0.84 10.87
N LEU A 91 0.87 -1.31 10.25
CA LEU A 91 -0.28 -0.48 9.95
C LEU A 91 -1.43 -0.93 10.84
N TYR A 92 -1.75 -0.14 11.85
CA TYR A 92 -2.79 -0.47 12.82
C TYR A 92 -4.19 -0.19 12.29
N GLY A 93 -5.18 -0.75 12.96
CA GLY A 93 -6.57 -0.58 12.57
C GLY A 93 -6.96 0.88 12.40
N GLN A 94 -7.63 1.20 11.30
CA GLN A 94 -8.06 2.53 10.88
C GLN A 94 -6.93 3.43 10.39
N ASP A 95 -5.67 3.00 10.48
CA ASP A 95 -4.57 3.76 9.91
C ASP A 95 -4.46 3.54 8.41
N PHE A 96 -3.86 4.49 7.74
CA PHE A 96 -3.58 4.39 6.31
C PHE A 96 -2.16 4.89 6.03
N MET A 97 -1.67 4.52 4.86
CA MET A 97 -0.41 5.06 4.35
C MET A 97 -0.55 5.36 2.86
N LEU A 98 0.18 6.35 2.43
CA LEU A 98 0.32 6.70 1.02
C LEU A 98 1.79 6.90 0.76
N MET A 99 2.36 6.18 -0.20
CA MET A 99 3.80 6.23 -0.44
C MET A 99 4.11 6.12 -1.92
N PRO A 100 5.28 6.63 -2.34
CA PRO A 100 5.74 6.38 -3.69
C PRO A 100 5.98 4.89 -3.92
N TYR A 101 5.78 4.45 -5.15
CA TYR A 101 6.01 3.07 -5.55
C TYR A 101 6.41 3.07 -7.03
N ASP A 102 7.44 2.31 -7.39
CA ASP A 102 7.97 2.34 -8.74
C ASP A 102 7.50 1.19 -9.64
N GLY A 103 6.76 0.25 -9.10
CA GLY A 103 6.26 -0.87 -9.87
C GLY A 103 7.20 -2.08 -9.93
N ASN A 104 8.39 -1.98 -9.40
CA ASN A 104 9.43 -2.98 -9.58
C ASN A 104 9.52 -4.02 -8.47
N VAL A 105 8.79 -3.86 -7.40
CA VAL A 105 8.89 -4.75 -6.23
C VAL A 105 7.51 -5.23 -5.82
N ASN A 106 7.48 -6.40 -5.20
CA ASN A 106 6.27 -6.91 -4.57
C ASN A 106 5.97 -6.13 -3.31
N ILE A 107 4.71 -5.90 -3.04
CA ILE A 107 4.25 -5.39 -1.75
C ILE A 107 3.58 -6.55 -1.03
N THR A 108 4.10 -6.89 0.13
CA THR A 108 3.68 -8.05 0.91
C THR A 108 3.19 -7.60 2.28
N VAL A 109 2.14 -8.23 2.76
CA VAL A 109 1.58 -7.93 4.08
C VAL A 109 1.36 -9.20 4.88
N ALA A 110 1.36 -9.07 6.19
CA ALA A 110 1.02 -10.18 7.08
C ALA A 110 0.21 -9.62 8.25
N SER A 111 -0.93 -10.24 8.53
CA SER A 111 -1.78 -9.90 9.67
C SER A 111 -1.12 -10.32 10.97
N ASN A 112 -1.43 -9.61 12.06
CA ASN A 112 -0.87 -9.92 13.37
C ASN A 112 -1.56 -11.07 14.10
N GLY A 113 -2.62 -11.62 13.55
CA GLY A 113 -3.35 -12.66 14.28
C GLY A 113 -4.42 -13.32 13.45
N THR A 114 -5.28 -14.05 14.16
CA THR A 114 -6.35 -14.81 13.53
C THR A 114 -7.69 -14.08 13.52
N ASP A 115 -7.78 -12.93 14.14
CA ASP A 115 -8.97 -12.09 14.02
C ASP A 115 -9.15 -11.68 12.57
N THR A 116 -10.38 -11.65 12.13
CA THR A 116 -10.66 -11.23 10.77
C THR A 116 -10.31 -9.76 10.60
N GLN A 117 -9.46 -9.49 9.62
CA GLN A 117 -9.07 -8.14 9.26
C GLN A 117 -9.25 -7.93 7.76
N TYR A 118 -9.54 -6.72 7.38
CA TYR A 118 -9.66 -6.34 5.97
C TYR A 118 -8.65 -5.25 5.67
N LEU A 119 -7.96 -5.42 4.55
CA LEU A 119 -7.01 -4.45 4.06
C LEU A 119 -7.55 -3.87 2.75
N GLU A 120 -7.59 -2.55 2.66
CA GLU A 120 -7.92 -1.85 1.42
C GLU A 120 -6.62 -1.34 0.82
N TYR A 121 -6.47 -1.46 -0.49
CA TYR A 121 -5.26 -0.99 -1.14
C TYR A 121 -5.51 -0.67 -2.59
N MET A 122 -4.69 0.22 -3.11
CA MET A 122 -4.74 0.63 -4.49
C MET A 122 -3.37 1.16 -4.91
N VAL A 123 -2.96 0.81 -6.12
CA VAL A 123 -1.82 1.46 -6.75
C VAL A 123 -2.35 2.26 -7.93
N PHE A 124 -1.80 3.43 -8.12
CA PHE A 124 -2.15 4.28 -9.25
C PHE A 124 -0.94 5.11 -9.65
N ALA A 125 -0.91 5.48 -10.91
CA ALA A 125 0.14 6.33 -11.45
C ALA A 125 -0.51 7.54 -12.11
N ASP A 126 -0.02 8.73 -11.76
CA ASP A 126 -0.37 9.93 -12.48
C ASP A 126 0.29 9.92 -13.85
N GLY A 127 -0.39 10.44 -14.84
CA GLY A 127 0.21 10.67 -16.13
C GLY A 127 1.23 11.78 -16.00
N ILE A 128 2.50 11.43 -16.07
CA ILE A 128 3.58 12.40 -16.02
C ILE A 128 3.84 12.88 -17.43
N ALA A 129 3.92 14.17 -17.60
CA ALA A 129 4.34 14.72 -18.89
C ALA A 129 5.73 14.15 -19.20
N ALA A 130 5.84 13.39 -20.29
CA ALA A 130 7.08 12.71 -20.62
C ALA A 130 8.24 13.69 -20.75
N ALA A 131 7.96 14.90 -21.16
CA ALA A 131 8.98 15.93 -21.29
C ALA A 131 9.63 16.32 -19.99
N LYS A 132 9.06 15.91 -18.86
CA LYS A 132 9.65 16.17 -17.55
C LYS A 132 10.80 15.23 -17.23
N GLY A 133 10.85 14.18 -17.96
CA GLY A 133 11.89 13.20 -17.73
C GLY A 133 13.27 13.71 -17.95
#